data_4222dc4f37b3910ad6547774162f7321
#
_entry.id   4222dc4f37b3910ad6547774162f7321
#
_cell.length_a   1.000
_cell.length_b   1.000
_cell.length_c   1.000
_cell.angle_alpha   90.00
_cell.angle_beta   90.00
_cell.angle_gamma   90.00
#
_symmetry.space_group_name_H-M   'P 1'
#
loop_
_entity.id
_entity.type
_entity.pdbx_description
1 polymer ?
#
loop_
_entity_poly.entity_id
_entity_poly.type
_entity_poly.pdbx_seq_one_letter_code
_entity_poly.pdbx_strand_id
1 'polypeptide(L)'
;MREMGEGRQSIRWLALAVAIAGYLLIVIGGTVRVTGAGLGCGPEWPLCNGRLVPGWDLLAWIEYVHRLIALAVILLTGAVAVASRRTHSLDRWTVRLPLIAVGLVLVQAMLGAITVWTHLEAAVVALHLGVALSYLAVALVLAFRTWFPALARATVRSPLRPWLLASLGALFLLMLSGAYTAKRGAGFACPEWPFCGGFWIPTGWTNVDVHLTHRSIALCAVLLVIGVAWKAWRVRGEAPWVVGLVTAAAVLMVAQVFVGAANIWFRLHPAVSVAHLAVATIVWVLLVLAVLVDRAFASAAVQQDRVAVRGAIQRPLGQVLRDYFVLTKPGVMVLLLVTTSCAMLVAAQGVPSLWTLFWTLVGGALASGGAGAINHYVDRDIDAIMTRTRRRPLPAGRLAPEYALLFGVVLSVLAVYVLTAFVNPVAAVLSLSGNLFYVFVYTIWLKRSTPQNIVIGGAAGAVPPLVGWAAVTGQVSVPALLMFLLVFAWTPPHFWALALYKRGDYAAAGVPMLPTVRGEEETRRQILAYTMAMVLASLLFYPLGVLGVPYLVAAMVLGARFLWLVARLYRERSEQLAKRVFLYSMQYLGLLFAAMVVDAVVF
;
A
#
# COMPACT_ATOMS: atom_id res chain seq x y z
N MET A 1 16.49 -21.43 42.05
CA MET A 1 16.14 -20.23 41.26
C MET A 1 16.69 -20.26 39.83
N ARG A 2 17.90 -20.75 39.54
CA ARG A 2 18.41 -20.88 38.14
C ARG A 2 17.57 -21.86 37.31
N GLU A 3 17.30 -23.05 37.73
CA GLU A 3 16.49 -24.05 37.01
C GLU A 3 15.06 -23.59 36.69
N MET A 4 14.41 -22.82 37.60
CA MET A 4 13.09 -22.24 37.37
C MET A 4 13.12 -21.14 36.29
N GLY A 5 14.27 -20.47 36.10
CA GLY A 5 14.47 -19.48 35.03
C GLY A 5 14.63 -20.14 33.66
N GLU A 6 15.39 -21.19 33.59
CA GLU A 6 15.68 -21.92 32.34
C GLU A 6 14.45 -22.62 31.76
N GLY A 7 13.63 -23.25 32.61
CA GLY A 7 12.37 -23.88 32.17
C GLY A 7 11.37 -22.88 31.57
N ARG A 8 11.24 -21.68 32.13
CA ARG A 8 10.39 -20.62 31.58
C ARG A 8 10.94 -20.07 30.24
N GLN A 9 12.26 -19.93 30.12
CA GLN A 9 12.89 -19.46 28.90
C GLN A 9 12.69 -20.45 27.75
N SER A 10 12.86 -21.74 28.01
CA SER A 10 12.62 -22.79 27.02
C SER A 10 11.18 -22.79 26.49
N ILE A 11 10.18 -22.65 27.38
CA ILE A 11 8.77 -22.60 26.99
C ILE A 11 8.46 -21.38 26.12
N ARG A 12 9.07 -20.21 26.37
CA ARG A 12 8.91 -19.01 25.53
C ARG A 12 9.32 -19.27 24.08
N TRP A 13 10.52 -19.80 23.89
CA TRP A 13 11.05 -20.09 22.56
C TRP A 13 10.26 -21.20 21.86
N LEU A 14 9.88 -22.25 22.57
CA LEU A 14 9.04 -23.31 22.03
C LEU A 14 7.65 -22.80 21.61
N ALA A 15 7.02 -21.95 22.42
CA ALA A 15 5.73 -21.35 22.08
C ALA A 15 5.82 -20.44 20.85
N LEU A 16 6.91 -19.66 20.71
CA LEU A 16 7.15 -18.84 19.52
C LEU A 16 7.39 -19.73 18.29
N ALA A 17 8.19 -20.79 18.44
CA ALA A 17 8.46 -21.75 17.35
C ALA A 17 7.16 -22.43 16.86
N VAL A 18 6.23 -22.79 17.76
CA VAL A 18 4.92 -23.35 17.42
C VAL A 18 4.10 -22.36 16.59
N ALA A 19 4.08 -21.06 16.98
CA ALA A 19 3.34 -20.04 16.25
C ALA A 19 3.92 -19.80 14.84
N ILE A 20 5.26 -19.72 14.72
CA ILE A 20 5.94 -19.56 13.43
C ILE A 20 5.71 -20.79 12.54
N ALA A 21 5.87 -21.99 13.09
CA ALA A 21 5.67 -23.24 12.35
C ALA A 21 4.21 -23.39 11.89
N GLY A 22 3.24 -22.98 12.71
CA GLY A 22 1.83 -22.93 12.33
C GLY A 22 1.53 -22.00 11.16
N TYR A 23 2.14 -20.81 11.15
CA TYR A 23 2.04 -19.89 10.01
C TYR A 23 2.64 -20.50 8.73
N LEU A 24 3.87 -21.03 8.82
CA LEU A 24 4.56 -21.64 7.69
C LEU A 24 3.78 -22.84 7.14
N LEU A 25 3.19 -23.66 8.01
CA LEU A 25 2.39 -24.81 7.60
C LEU A 25 1.14 -24.41 6.82
N ILE A 26 0.48 -23.30 7.18
CA ILE A 26 -0.66 -22.76 6.42
C ILE A 26 -0.20 -22.33 5.02
N VAL A 27 0.92 -21.63 4.90
CA VAL A 27 1.47 -21.17 3.60
C VAL A 27 1.86 -22.36 2.72
N ILE A 28 2.54 -23.36 3.29
CA ILE A 28 2.93 -24.59 2.60
C ILE A 28 1.67 -25.37 2.14
N GLY A 29 0.63 -25.47 2.99
CA GLY A 29 -0.66 -26.04 2.61
C GLY A 29 -1.32 -25.33 1.43
N GLY A 30 -1.15 -23.99 1.37
CA GLY A 30 -1.52 -23.19 0.20
C GLY A 30 -0.75 -23.61 -1.06
N THR A 31 0.54 -23.87 -0.94
CA THR A 31 1.39 -24.36 -2.06
C THR A 31 0.90 -25.72 -2.55
N VAL A 32 0.66 -26.68 -1.64
CA VAL A 32 0.09 -28.01 -1.99
C VAL A 32 -1.21 -27.85 -2.81
N ARG A 33 -2.06 -26.91 -2.40
CA ARG A 33 -3.33 -26.66 -3.09
C ARG A 33 -3.14 -26.10 -4.51
N VAL A 34 -2.30 -25.08 -4.68
CA VAL A 34 -2.18 -24.35 -5.98
C VAL A 34 -1.35 -25.11 -6.99
N THR A 35 -0.48 -26.03 -6.55
CA THR A 35 0.30 -26.92 -7.42
C THR A 35 -0.49 -28.15 -7.86
N GLY A 36 -1.72 -28.35 -7.33
CA GLY A 36 -2.48 -29.56 -7.58
C GLY A 36 -1.98 -30.80 -6.84
N ALA A 37 -1.01 -30.62 -5.92
CA ALA A 37 -0.35 -31.72 -5.20
C ALA A 37 -1.21 -32.37 -4.10
N GLY A 38 -2.43 -31.87 -3.84
CA GLY A 38 -3.26 -32.35 -2.72
C GLY A 38 -3.75 -33.80 -2.80
N LEU A 39 -3.53 -34.48 -3.91
CA LEU A 39 -3.73 -35.93 -4.12
C LEU A 39 -2.48 -36.58 -4.73
N GLY A 40 -1.33 -35.97 -4.61
CA GLY A 40 -0.07 -36.50 -5.15
C GLY A 40 0.34 -37.84 -4.52
N CYS A 41 -0.01 -38.02 -3.24
CA CYS A 41 0.18 -39.29 -2.51
C CYS A 41 -0.96 -40.31 -2.71
N GLY A 42 -1.91 -40.04 -3.64
CA GLY A 42 -3.08 -40.88 -3.83
C GLY A 42 -4.12 -40.78 -2.70
N PRO A 43 -5.21 -41.58 -2.75
CA PRO A 43 -6.27 -41.56 -1.75
C PRO A 43 -5.91 -42.25 -0.44
N GLU A 44 -4.79 -42.95 -0.36
CA GLU A 44 -4.38 -43.71 0.79
C GLU A 44 -3.70 -42.84 1.84
N TRP A 45 -4.31 -42.69 2.99
CA TRP A 45 -3.73 -41.97 4.13
C TRP A 45 -3.56 -42.95 5.31
N PRO A 46 -2.41 -42.99 6.01
CA PRO A 46 -1.26 -42.05 5.98
C PRO A 46 -0.16 -42.37 4.93
N LEU A 47 -0.28 -43.46 4.21
CA LEU A 47 0.69 -43.88 3.19
C LEU A 47 0.67 -42.93 1.98
N CYS A 48 1.74 -42.99 1.16
CA CYS A 48 1.86 -42.24 -0.07
C CYS A 48 2.04 -43.22 -1.23
N ASN A 49 0.95 -43.47 -1.99
CA ASN A 49 0.91 -44.48 -3.06
C ASN A 49 1.37 -45.88 -2.56
N GLY A 50 0.84 -46.32 -1.40
CA GLY A 50 1.13 -47.59 -0.78
C GLY A 50 2.49 -47.67 -0.08
N ARG A 51 3.27 -46.59 -0.04
CA ARG A 51 4.63 -46.54 0.54
C ARG A 51 4.73 -45.57 1.69
N LEU A 52 5.69 -45.75 2.60
CA LEU A 52 6.02 -44.78 3.66
C LEU A 52 6.73 -43.55 3.09
N VAL A 53 7.53 -43.69 2.04
CA VAL A 53 8.23 -42.59 1.34
C VAL A 53 7.85 -42.65 -0.13
N PRO A 54 7.45 -41.54 -0.75
CA PRO A 54 7.03 -41.51 -2.15
C PRO A 54 8.20 -41.85 -3.10
N GLY A 55 7.85 -42.34 -4.30
CA GLY A 55 8.78 -42.43 -5.42
C GLY A 55 9.17 -41.04 -5.95
N TRP A 56 9.93 -40.99 -7.04
CA TRP A 56 10.36 -39.74 -7.69
C TRP A 56 9.19 -39.08 -8.47
N ASP A 57 8.20 -38.54 -7.75
CA ASP A 57 7.13 -37.71 -8.30
C ASP A 57 7.05 -36.38 -7.50
N LEU A 58 7.16 -35.26 -8.20
CA LEU A 58 7.20 -33.94 -7.61
C LEU A 58 5.94 -33.60 -6.80
N LEU A 59 4.75 -33.97 -7.32
CA LEU A 59 3.49 -33.67 -6.63
C LEU A 59 3.35 -34.49 -5.35
N ALA A 60 3.75 -35.78 -5.41
CA ALA A 60 3.79 -36.62 -4.22
C ALA A 60 4.78 -36.09 -3.17
N TRP A 61 5.94 -35.60 -3.57
CA TRP A 61 6.91 -34.99 -2.65
C TRP A 61 6.40 -33.70 -2.02
N ILE A 62 5.72 -32.84 -2.76
CA ILE A 62 5.14 -31.59 -2.21
C ILE A 62 4.12 -31.93 -1.12
N GLU A 63 3.22 -32.88 -1.35
CA GLU A 63 2.23 -33.31 -0.35
C GLU A 63 2.92 -34.03 0.83
N TYR A 64 3.87 -34.91 0.58
CA TYR A 64 4.56 -35.66 1.60
C TYR A 64 5.36 -34.75 2.56
N VAL A 65 6.08 -33.75 2.03
CA VAL A 65 6.78 -32.75 2.83
C VAL A 65 5.81 -31.96 3.71
N HIS A 66 4.65 -31.59 3.18
CA HIS A 66 3.60 -30.94 3.97
C HIS A 66 3.14 -31.83 5.16
N ARG A 67 2.93 -33.13 4.92
CA ARG A 67 2.57 -34.10 5.98
C ARG A 67 3.69 -34.25 7.01
N LEU A 68 4.96 -34.29 6.61
CA LEU A 68 6.12 -34.36 7.52
C LEU A 68 6.22 -33.10 8.40
N ILE A 69 6.03 -31.92 7.82
CA ILE A 69 6.04 -30.66 8.58
C ILE A 69 4.84 -30.62 9.56
N ALA A 70 3.67 -31.10 9.15
CA ALA A 70 2.51 -31.24 10.03
C ALA A 70 2.81 -32.15 11.23
N LEU A 71 3.46 -33.29 10.99
CA LEU A 71 3.92 -34.20 12.08
C LEU A 71 4.91 -33.48 13.01
N ALA A 72 5.87 -32.76 12.46
CA ALA A 72 6.82 -31.99 13.28
C ALA A 72 6.11 -30.92 14.14
N VAL A 73 5.09 -30.25 13.60
CA VAL A 73 4.25 -29.29 14.35
C VAL A 73 3.47 -29.99 15.47
N ILE A 74 2.92 -31.19 15.21
CA ILE A 74 2.23 -31.98 16.26
C ILE A 74 3.18 -32.30 17.40
N LEU A 75 4.38 -32.83 17.08
CA LEU A 75 5.39 -33.20 18.07
C LEU A 75 5.89 -31.98 18.86
N LEU A 76 6.14 -30.87 18.18
CA LEU A 76 6.55 -29.61 18.82
C LEU A 76 5.47 -29.07 19.76
N THR A 77 4.20 -29.11 19.35
CA THR A 77 3.07 -28.70 20.18
C THR A 77 2.91 -29.60 21.41
N GLY A 78 3.09 -30.92 21.24
CA GLY A 78 3.13 -31.90 22.31
C GLY A 78 4.27 -31.63 23.31
N ALA A 79 5.47 -31.31 22.80
CA ALA A 79 6.61 -30.97 23.65
C ALA A 79 6.33 -29.73 24.52
N VAL A 80 5.67 -28.68 23.95
CA VAL A 80 5.24 -27.51 24.73
C VAL A 80 4.22 -27.89 25.80
N ALA A 81 3.28 -28.77 25.50
CA ALA A 81 2.28 -29.22 26.46
C ALA A 81 2.91 -29.98 27.65
N VAL A 82 3.88 -30.85 27.36
CA VAL A 82 4.63 -31.58 28.41
C VAL A 82 5.49 -30.62 29.25
N ALA A 83 6.27 -29.74 28.58
CA ALA A 83 7.12 -28.76 29.25
C ALA A 83 6.30 -27.81 30.14
N SER A 84 5.15 -27.35 29.67
CA SER A 84 4.26 -26.47 30.45
C SER A 84 3.67 -27.14 31.68
N ARG A 85 3.37 -28.44 31.63
CA ARG A 85 2.87 -29.21 32.79
C ARG A 85 3.94 -29.45 33.84
N ARG A 86 5.20 -29.64 33.40
CA ARG A 86 6.34 -29.88 34.33
C ARG A 86 6.80 -28.59 35.01
N THR A 87 6.41 -27.41 34.52
CA THR A 87 6.83 -26.13 35.09
C THR A 87 5.78 -25.59 36.05
N HIS A 88 5.91 -25.88 37.33
CA HIS A 88 4.95 -25.56 38.41
C HIS A 88 4.70 -24.06 38.65
N SER A 89 5.52 -23.18 38.08
CA SER A 89 5.41 -21.72 38.29
C SER A 89 4.54 -21.00 37.24
N LEU A 90 3.84 -21.74 36.36
CA LEU A 90 2.97 -21.19 35.33
C LEU A 90 1.52 -21.03 35.77
N ASP A 91 0.83 -20.03 35.25
CA ASP A 91 -0.60 -19.86 35.45
C ASP A 91 -1.42 -20.94 34.72
N ARG A 92 -2.64 -21.19 35.21
CA ARG A 92 -3.55 -22.25 34.71
C ARG A 92 -3.80 -22.19 33.20
N TRP A 93 -3.82 -20.99 32.60
CA TRP A 93 -4.07 -20.84 31.16
C TRP A 93 -2.82 -21.18 30.34
N THR A 94 -1.64 -20.81 30.79
CA THR A 94 -0.37 -21.17 30.13
C THR A 94 -0.16 -22.70 30.11
N VAL A 95 -0.77 -23.43 31.06
CA VAL A 95 -0.78 -24.91 31.06
C VAL A 95 -1.91 -25.48 30.20
N ARG A 96 -3.08 -24.86 30.14
CA ARG A 96 -4.24 -25.35 29.37
C ARG A 96 -4.16 -25.09 27.88
N LEU A 97 -3.62 -23.93 27.47
CA LEU A 97 -3.54 -23.54 26.05
C LEU A 97 -2.77 -24.54 25.19
N PRO A 98 -1.60 -25.07 25.60
CA PRO A 98 -0.92 -26.11 24.83
C PRO A 98 -1.75 -27.37 24.62
N LEU A 99 -2.60 -27.75 25.59
CA LEU A 99 -3.49 -28.91 25.46
C LEU A 99 -4.61 -28.64 24.44
N ILE A 100 -5.16 -27.41 24.45
CA ILE A 100 -6.13 -26.98 23.44
C ILE A 100 -5.45 -26.99 22.07
N ALA A 101 -4.21 -26.51 21.96
CA ALA A 101 -3.45 -26.54 20.72
C ALA A 101 -3.20 -27.97 20.22
N VAL A 102 -2.85 -28.91 21.12
CA VAL A 102 -2.73 -30.34 20.78
C VAL A 102 -4.07 -30.88 20.25
N GLY A 103 -5.18 -30.60 20.92
CA GLY A 103 -6.51 -31.00 20.43
C GLY A 103 -6.81 -30.47 19.02
N LEU A 104 -6.55 -29.16 18.80
CA LEU A 104 -6.77 -28.53 17.49
C LEU A 104 -5.87 -29.09 16.40
N VAL A 105 -4.58 -29.36 16.66
CA VAL A 105 -3.67 -29.91 15.64
C VAL A 105 -3.98 -31.36 15.32
N LEU A 106 -4.51 -32.15 16.27
CA LEU A 106 -5.00 -33.49 15.99
C LEU A 106 -6.29 -33.47 15.15
N VAL A 107 -7.24 -32.59 15.46
CA VAL A 107 -8.42 -32.34 14.62
C VAL A 107 -8.00 -31.87 13.22
N GLN A 108 -6.97 -31.02 13.13
CA GLN A 108 -6.40 -30.55 11.87
C GLN A 108 -5.83 -31.70 11.03
N ALA A 109 -5.09 -32.63 11.66
CA ALA A 109 -4.55 -33.80 10.97
C ALA A 109 -5.65 -34.74 10.47
N MET A 110 -6.71 -34.94 11.28
CA MET A 110 -7.89 -35.72 10.87
C MET A 110 -8.62 -35.06 9.71
N LEU A 111 -8.84 -33.73 9.76
CA LEU A 111 -9.44 -33.00 8.64
C LEU A 111 -8.55 -33.07 7.39
N GLY A 112 -7.21 -33.10 7.54
CA GLY A 112 -6.29 -33.36 6.44
C GLY A 112 -6.52 -34.72 5.78
N ALA A 113 -6.72 -35.77 6.56
CA ALA A 113 -7.10 -37.09 6.05
C ALA A 113 -8.46 -37.05 5.34
N ILE A 114 -9.45 -36.40 5.96
CA ILE A 114 -10.80 -36.26 5.36
C ILE A 114 -10.75 -35.49 4.04
N THR A 115 -9.89 -34.47 3.89
CA THR A 115 -9.75 -33.77 2.60
C THR A 115 -9.28 -34.70 1.49
N VAL A 116 -8.37 -35.64 1.79
CA VAL A 116 -7.90 -36.65 0.83
C VAL A 116 -9.03 -37.64 0.50
N TRP A 117 -9.72 -38.18 1.50
CA TRP A 117 -10.82 -39.15 1.32
C TRP A 117 -12.05 -38.58 0.60
N THR A 118 -12.31 -37.27 0.76
CA THR A 118 -13.41 -36.58 0.06
C THR A 118 -13.00 -36.00 -1.29
N HIS A 119 -11.84 -36.42 -1.82
CA HIS A 119 -11.29 -35.89 -3.08
C HIS A 119 -11.21 -34.36 -3.10
N LEU A 120 -10.83 -33.77 -1.96
CA LEU A 120 -10.64 -32.34 -1.76
C LEU A 120 -11.96 -31.54 -1.88
N GLU A 121 -13.02 -32.00 -1.30
CA GLU A 121 -14.31 -31.31 -1.28
C GLU A 121 -14.15 -29.88 -0.71
N ALA A 122 -14.81 -28.88 -1.36
CA ALA A 122 -14.55 -27.46 -1.10
C ALA A 122 -14.89 -27.01 0.33
N ALA A 123 -15.97 -27.53 0.92
CA ALA A 123 -16.36 -27.19 2.29
C ALA A 123 -15.37 -27.78 3.31
N VAL A 124 -14.89 -29.02 3.07
CA VAL A 124 -13.91 -29.68 3.95
C VAL A 124 -12.57 -28.93 3.90
N VAL A 125 -12.11 -28.51 2.73
CA VAL A 125 -10.88 -27.71 2.57
C VAL A 125 -11.02 -26.34 3.28
N ALA A 126 -12.18 -25.69 3.17
CA ALA A 126 -12.43 -24.45 3.89
C ALA A 126 -12.42 -24.65 5.42
N LEU A 127 -13.06 -25.71 5.92
CA LEU A 127 -13.06 -26.06 7.33
C LEU A 127 -11.64 -26.39 7.84
N HIS A 128 -10.85 -27.12 7.04
CA HIS A 128 -9.44 -27.42 7.34
C HIS A 128 -8.63 -26.12 7.52
N LEU A 129 -8.78 -25.11 6.64
CA LEU A 129 -8.17 -23.81 6.83
C LEU A 129 -8.68 -23.10 8.11
N GLY A 130 -9.98 -23.18 8.43
CA GLY A 130 -10.58 -22.57 9.61
C GLY A 130 -9.98 -23.11 10.90
N VAL A 131 -9.80 -24.43 11.00
CA VAL A 131 -9.16 -25.06 12.18
C VAL A 131 -7.67 -24.68 12.25
N ALA A 132 -6.97 -24.59 11.11
CA ALA A 132 -5.57 -24.12 11.07
C ALA A 132 -5.42 -22.68 11.58
N LEU A 133 -6.31 -21.77 11.20
CA LEU A 133 -6.33 -20.39 11.70
C LEU A 133 -6.65 -20.33 13.20
N SER A 134 -7.55 -21.17 13.67
CA SER A 134 -7.88 -21.29 15.10
C SER A 134 -6.69 -21.81 15.90
N TYR A 135 -6.00 -22.84 15.38
CA TYR A 135 -4.74 -23.34 15.96
C TYR A 135 -3.68 -22.24 16.04
N LEU A 136 -3.45 -21.50 14.95
CA LEU A 136 -2.49 -20.40 14.91
C LEU A 136 -2.86 -19.31 15.94
N ALA A 137 -4.13 -18.97 16.09
CA ALA A 137 -4.57 -18.01 17.09
C ALA A 137 -4.26 -18.48 18.53
N VAL A 138 -4.51 -19.77 18.85
CA VAL A 138 -4.18 -20.34 20.16
C VAL A 138 -2.66 -20.35 20.39
N ALA A 139 -1.86 -20.70 19.38
CA ALA A 139 -0.40 -20.66 19.43
C ALA A 139 0.12 -19.23 19.69
N LEU A 140 -0.45 -18.21 19.04
CA LEU A 140 -0.12 -16.79 19.28
C LEU A 140 -0.51 -16.34 20.68
N VAL A 141 -1.68 -16.75 21.19
CA VAL A 141 -2.09 -16.49 22.57
C VAL A 141 -1.10 -17.10 23.56
N LEU A 142 -0.66 -18.33 23.33
CA LEU A 142 0.32 -19.01 24.16
C LEU A 142 1.68 -18.29 24.12
N ALA A 143 2.19 -17.97 22.95
CA ALA A 143 3.42 -17.21 22.78
C ALA A 143 3.33 -15.86 23.52
N PHE A 144 2.26 -15.08 23.30
CA PHE A 144 2.05 -13.81 23.98
C PHE A 144 2.04 -13.95 25.50
N ARG A 145 1.34 -14.94 26.06
CA ARG A 145 1.26 -15.16 27.51
C ARG A 145 2.61 -15.54 28.13
N THR A 146 3.41 -16.31 27.42
CA THR A 146 4.74 -16.70 27.90
C THR A 146 5.75 -15.56 27.86
N TRP A 147 5.69 -14.69 26.83
CA TRP A 147 6.57 -13.53 26.70
C TRP A 147 6.14 -12.33 27.54
N PHE A 148 4.83 -12.09 27.67
CA PHE A 148 4.24 -10.92 28.33
C PHE A 148 3.22 -11.33 29.44
N PRO A 149 3.65 -12.06 30.50
CA PRO A 149 2.73 -12.62 31.47
C PRO A 149 1.95 -11.57 32.28
N ALA A 150 2.55 -10.40 32.53
CA ALA A 150 1.88 -9.30 33.22
C ALA A 150 0.72 -8.74 32.38
N LEU A 151 0.98 -8.49 31.09
CA LEU A 151 0.01 -7.96 30.13
C LEU A 151 -1.15 -8.96 29.90
N ALA A 152 -0.84 -10.25 29.86
CA ALA A 152 -1.82 -11.30 29.65
C ALA A 152 -2.85 -11.48 30.79
N ARG A 153 -2.57 -10.94 31.99
CA ARG A 153 -3.46 -10.98 33.17
C ARG A 153 -4.39 -9.77 33.28
N ALA A 154 -4.22 -8.78 32.42
CA ALA A 154 -5.02 -7.57 32.45
C ALA A 154 -6.52 -7.86 32.19
N THR A 155 -7.40 -7.32 33.03
CA THR A 155 -8.85 -7.61 33.06
C THR A 155 -9.69 -6.50 32.42
N VAL A 156 -9.15 -5.31 32.29
CA VAL A 156 -9.87 -4.14 31.75
C VAL A 156 -10.14 -4.31 30.26
N ARG A 157 -11.34 -3.94 29.82
CA ARG A 157 -11.77 -4.04 28.42
C ARG A 157 -11.72 -2.66 27.79
N SER A 158 -11.00 -2.55 26.67
CA SER A 158 -10.97 -1.35 25.85
C SER A 158 -12.28 -1.20 25.05
N PRO A 159 -12.69 0.03 24.72
CA PRO A 159 -13.81 0.30 23.82
C PRO A 159 -13.56 -0.20 22.38
N LEU A 160 -12.31 -0.53 22.02
CA LEU A 160 -11.95 -1.09 20.71
C LEU A 160 -12.24 -2.59 20.59
N ARG A 161 -12.29 -3.30 21.72
CA ARG A 161 -12.37 -4.76 21.73
C ARG A 161 -13.50 -5.37 20.90
N PRO A 162 -14.76 -4.91 20.97
CA PRO A 162 -15.82 -5.48 20.14
C PRO A 162 -15.55 -5.31 18.65
N TRP A 163 -14.96 -4.19 18.26
CA TRP A 163 -14.59 -3.89 16.88
C TRP A 163 -13.43 -4.74 16.39
N LEU A 164 -12.41 -4.96 17.23
CA LEU A 164 -11.30 -5.86 16.94
C LEU A 164 -11.77 -7.31 16.76
N LEU A 165 -12.67 -7.79 17.64
CA LEU A 165 -13.25 -9.12 17.53
C LEU A 165 -14.16 -9.25 16.29
N ALA A 166 -14.93 -8.23 15.95
CA ALA A 166 -15.72 -8.19 14.72
C ALA A 166 -14.84 -8.24 13.47
N SER A 167 -13.72 -7.47 13.44
CA SER A 167 -12.74 -7.52 12.35
C SER A 167 -12.10 -8.88 12.21
N LEU A 168 -11.74 -9.52 13.33
CA LEU A 168 -11.17 -10.85 13.34
C LEU A 168 -12.17 -11.89 12.81
N GLY A 169 -13.44 -11.81 13.24
CA GLY A 169 -14.52 -12.66 12.73
C GLY A 169 -14.79 -12.46 11.24
N ALA A 170 -14.83 -11.21 10.77
CA ALA A 170 -15.01 -10.90 9.35
C ALA A 170 -13.85 -11.42 8.50
N LEU A 171 -12.60 -11.27 8.95
CA LEU A 171 -11.43 -11.82 8.27
C LEU A 171 -11.46 -13.36 8.25
N PHE A 172 -11.87 -14.00 9.35
CA PHE A 172 -12.02 -15.45 9.41
C PHE A 172 -13.00 -15.94 8.33
N LEU A 173 -14.20 -15.34 8.27
CA LEU A 173 -15.20 -15.66 7.25
C LEU A 173 -14.70 -15.38 5.83
N LEU A 174 -13.97 -14.29 5.64
CA LEU A 174 -13.35 -13.96 4.36
C LEU A 174 -12.34 -15.02 3.91
N MET A 175 -11.49 -15.51 4.81
CA MET A 175 -10.51 -16.55 4.48
C MET A 175 -11.18 -17.90 4.17
N LEU A 176 -12.24 -18.26 4.91
CA LEU A 176 -13.03 -19.46 4.61
C LEU A 176 -13.72 -19.36 3.24
N SER A 177 -14.37 -18.22 2.94
CA SER A 177 -15.01 -17.99 1.65
C SER A 177 -14.00 -18.05 0.50
N GLY A 178 -12.78 -17.51 0.70
CA GLY A 178 -11.69 -17.57 -0.28
C GLY A 178 -11.21 -19.00 -0.55
N ALA A 179 -11.04 -19.81 0.50
CA ALA A 179 -10.67 -21.22 0.35
C ALA A 179 -11.75 -22.01 -0.40
N TYR A 180 -13.00 -21.77 -0.07
CA TYR A 180 -14.15 -22.37 -0.74
C TYR A 180 -14.23 -21.97 -2.22
N THR A 181 -14.14 -20.66 -2.53
CA THR A 181 -14.13 -20.10 -3.89
C THR A 181 -13.03 -20.72 -4.74
N ALA A 182 -11.81 -20.78 -4.18
CA ALA A 182 -10.66 -21.33 -4.88
C ALA A 182 -10.82 -22.83 -5.17
N LYS A 183 -11.35 -23.62 -4.22
CA LYS A 183 -11.47 -25.08 -4.39
C LYS A 183 -12.67 -25.47 -5.26
N ARG A 184 -13.76 -24.70 -5.23
CA ARG A 184 -14.91 -24.89 -6.13
C ARG A 184 -14.58 -24.55 -7.60
N GLY A 185 -13.39 -24.05 -7.90
CA GLY A 185 -13.03 -23.59 -9.25
C GLY A 185 -13.66 -22.25 -9.62
N ALA A 186 -14.22 -21.53 -8.65
CA ALA A 186 -14.86 -20.23 -8.88
C ALA A 186 -13.87 -19.06 -8.91
N GLY A 187 -12.58 -19.31 -8.70
CA GLY A 187 -11.55 -18.26 -8.57
C GLY A 187 -11.38 -17.37 -9.81
N PHE A 188 -11.79 -17.85 -11.00
CA PHE A 188 -11.76 -17.10 -12.25
C PHE A 188 -13.15 -16.92 -12.88
N ALA A 189 -14.22 -17.18 -12.13
CA ALA A 189 -15.60 -17.05 -12.63
C ALA A 189 -15.97 -15.59 -12.97
N CYS A 190 -15.27 -14.61 -12.39
CA CYS A 190 -15.39 -13.19 -12.71
C CYS A 190 -14.04 -12.70 -13.27
N PRO A 191 -13.82 -12.74 -14.59
CA PRO A 191 -12.55 -12.35 -15.21
C PRO A 191 -12.29 -10.84 -15.15
N GLU A 192 -13.32 -10.06 -14.90
CA GLU A 192 -13.22 -8.60 -14.71
C GLU A 192 -13.04 -8.24 -13.24
N TRP A 193 -12.29 -7.18 -12.98
CA TRP A 193 -12.10 -6.64 -11.64
C TRP A 193 -12.24 -5.12 -11.67
N PRO A 194 -12.95 -4.51 -10.70
CA PRO A 194 -13.55 -5.10 -9.49
C PRO A 194 -14.94 -5.72 -9.72
N PHE A 195 -15.56 -5.49 -10.84
CA PHE A 195 -16.92 -5.93 -11.16
C PHE A 195 -16.93 -7.28 -11.88
N CYS A 196 -18.11 -7.84 -12.07
CA CYS A 196 -18.34 -9.11 -12.73
C CYS A 196 -19.51 -8.95 -13.70
N GLY A 197 -19.23 -8.52 -14.94
CA GLY A 197 -20.25 -8.34 -15.96
C GLY A 197 -21.40 -7.40 -15.60
N GLY A 198 -21.15 -6.39 -14.75
CA GLY A 198 -22.17 -5.44 -14.27
C GLY A 198 -23.03 -5.93 -13.09
N PHE A 199 -22.88 -7.16 -12.63
CA PHE A 199 -23.60 -7.68 -11.46
C PHE A 199 -22.88 -7.36 -10.15
N TRP A 200 -23.64 -6.86 -9.17
CA TRP A 200 -23.15 -6.48 -7.85
C TRP A 200 -23.64 -7.38 -6.72
N ILE A 201 -24.72 -8.11 -6.94
CA ILE A 201 -25.42 -8.88 -5.92
C ILE A 201 -25.49 -10.34 -6.35
N PRO A 202 -25.06 -11.31 -5.51
CA PRO A 202 -25.25 -12.72 -5.77
C PRO A 202 -26.73 -13.05 -5.91
N THR A 203 -27.11 -13.79 -6.95
CA THR A 203 -28.49 -14.14 -7.26
C THR A 203 -28.79 -15.63 -7.10
N GLY A 204 -27.77 -16.45 -6.85
CA GLY A 204 -27.90 -17.91 -6.71
C GLY A 204 -26.63 -18.57 -6.16
N TRP A 205 -26.36 -19.81 -6.57
CA TRP A 205 -25.22 -20.61 -6.15
C TRP A 205 -24.31 -21.03 -7.33
N THR A 206 -24.23 -20.19 -8.35
CA THR A 206 -23.29 -20.37 -9.46
C THR A 206 -21.86 -20.03 -9.01
N ASN A 207 -20.87 -20.40 -9.81
CA ASN A 207 -19.48 -20.02 -9.54
C ASN A 207 -19.27 -18.49 -9.54
N VAL A 208 -20.06 -17.75 -10.33
CA VAL A 208 -20.08 -16.29 -10.33
C VAL A 208 -20.57 -15.76 -8.97
N ASP A 209 -21.67 -16.30 -8.45
CA ASP A 209 -22.24 -15.89 -7.16
C ASP A 209 -21.30 -16.19 -6.01
N VAL A 210 -20.61 -17.34 -6.03
CA VAL A 210 -19.59 -17.70 -5.03
C VAL A 210 -18.43 -16.70 -5.06
N HIS A 211 -17.97 -16.31 -6.24
CA HIS A 211 -16.90 -15.32 -6.38
C HIS A 211 -17.33 -13.91 -5.91
N LEU A 212 -18.56 -13.49 -6.31
CA LEU A 212 -19.14 -12.22 -5.87
C LEU A 212 -19.34 -12.18 -4.36
N THR A 213 -19.82 -13.27 -3.75
CA THR A 213 -19.95 -13.40 -2.29
C THR A 213 -18.61 -13.19 -1.59
N HIS A 214 -17.54 -13.84 -2.10
CA HIS A 214 -16.19 -13.63 -1.55
C HIS A 214 -15.74 -12.16 -1.67
N ARG A 215 -15.94 -11.51 -2.83
CA ARG A 215 -15.61 -10.08 -3.01
C ARG A 215 -16.42 -9.15 -2.09
N SER A 216 -17.71 -9.45 -1.89
CA SER A 216 -18.58 -8.68 -0.99
C SER A 216 -18.14 -8.79 0.47
N ILE A 217 -17.80 -10.01 0.93
CA ILE A 217 -17.22 -10.23 2.26
C ILE A 217 -15.89 -9.50 2.38
N ALA A 218 -15.05 -9.50 1.32
CA ALA A 218 -13.78 -8.79 1.31
C ALA A 218 -13.97 -7.29 1.49
N LEU A 219 -14.92 -6.67 0.77
CA LEU A 219 -15.24 -5.26 0.91
C LEU A 219 -15.68 -4.92 2.35
N CYS A 220 -16.60 -5.71 2.91
CA CYS A 220 -17.06 -5.52 4.30
C CYS A 220 -15.91 -5.66 5.31
N ALA A 221 -15.04 -6.66 5.15
CA ALA A 221 -13.90 -6.87 6.03
C ALA A 221 -12.87 -5.73 5.93
N VAL A 222 -12.58 -5.25 4.72
CA VAL A 222 -11.70 -4.08 4.48
C VAL A 222 -12.24 -2.84 5.19
N LEU A 223 -13.50 -2.51 4.97
CA LEU A 223 -14.15 -1.34 5.59
C LEU A 223 -14.15 -1.43 7.12
N LEU A 224 -14.40 -2.62 7.66
CA LEU A 224 -14.39 -2.86 9.10
C LEU A 224 -12.98 -2.70 9.69
N VAL A 225 -11.94 -3.26 9.07
CA VAL A 225 -10.55 -3.15 9.55
C VAL A 225 -10.05 -1.70 9.46
N ILE A 226 -10.39 -0.97 8.38
CA ILE A 226 -10.10 0.46 8.25
C ILE A 226 -10.83 1.26 9.34
N GLY A 227 -12.11 0.97 9.59
CA GLY A 227 -12.91 1.62 10.63
C GLY A 227 -12.33 1.39 12.04
N VAL A 228 -11.83 0.18 12.32
CA VAL A 228 -11.15 -0.12 13.58
C VAL A 228 -9.82 0.63 13.68
N ALA A 229 -9.02 0.67 12.62
CA ALA A 229 -7.79 1.45 12.60
C ALA A 229 -8.08 2.93 12.89
N TRP A 230 -9.06 3.51 12.22
CA TRP A 230 -9.49 4.89 12.45
C TRP A 230 -9.97 5.14 13.89
N LYS A 231 -10.77 4.21 14.46
CA LYS A 231 -11.23 4.31 15.86
C LYS A 231 -10.07 4.18 16.85
N ALA A 232 -9.12 3.26 16.59
CA ALA A 232 -7.93 3.09 17.41
C ALA A 232 -7.06 4.36 17.43
N TRP A 233 -6.97 5.06 16.30
CA TRP A 233 -6.24 6.30 16.21
C TRP A 233 -6.84 7.44 17.06
N ARG A 234 -8.15 7.42 17.31
CA ARG A 234 -8.82 8.39 18.19
C ARG A 234 -8.49 8.20 19.67
N VAL A 235 -8.15 6.97 20.07
CA VAL A 235 -7.79 6.61 21.46
C VAL A 235 -6.31 6.25 21.62
N ARG A 236 -5.45 6.71 20.69
CA ARG A 236 -4.04 6.32 20.56
C ARG A 236 -3.14 6.64 21.75
N GLY A 237 -3.46 7.70 22.51
CA GLY A 237 -2.70 8.06 23.72
C GLY A 237 -2.67 6.95 24.75
N GLU A 238 -3.70 6.10 24.72
CA GLU A 238 -3.90 5.01 25.68
C GLU A 238 -3.30 3.68 25.22
N ALA A 239 -3.09 3.46 23.89
CA ALA A 239 -2.67 2.17 23.36
C ALA A 239 -1.87 2.25 22.04
N PRO A 240 -0.65 2.81 22.02
CA PRO A 240 0.12 3.06 20.80
C PRO A 240 0.43 1.79 20.00
N TRP A 241 0.67 0.66 20.67
CA TRP A 241 0.92 -0.64 20.03
C TRP A 241 -0.29 -1.21 19.31
N VAL A 242 -1.50 -1.02 19.87
CA VAL A 242 -2.75 -1.42 19.19
C VAL A 242 -2.90 -0.62 17.91
N VAL A 243 -2.67 0.70 17.96
CA VAL A 243 -2.72 1.56 16.76
C VAL A 243 -1.73 1.08 15.69
N GLY A 244 -0.50 0.77 16.06
CA GLY A 244 0.50 0.25 15.12
C GLY A 244 0.05 -1.06 14.44
N LEU A 245 -0.44 -2.01 15.23
CA LEU A 245 -0.88 -3.32 14.74
C LEU A 245 -2.11 -3.22 13.82
N VAL A 246 -3.14 -2.45 14.21
CA VAL A 246 -4.34 -2.32 13.37
C VAL A 246 -4.10 -1.47 12.12
N THR A 247 -3.18 -0.50 12.18
CA THR A 247 -2.79 0.27 10.99
C THR A 247 -2.02 -0.61 10.02
N ALA A 248 -1.08 -1.42 10.50
CA ALA A 248 -0.38 -2.39 9.67
C ALA A 248 -1.36 -3.42 9.05
N ALA A 249 -2.33 -3.91 9.84
CA ALA A 249 -3.38 -4.80 9.35
C ALA A 249 -4.24 -4.12 8.27
N ALA A 250 -4.63 -2.85 8.44
CA ALA A 250 -5.40 -2.09 7.46
C ALA A 250 -4.62 -1.87 6.15
N VAL A 251 -3.35 -1.50 6.24
CA VAL A 251 -2.48 -1.33 5.06
C VAL A 251 -2.32 -2.63 4.30
N LEU A 252 -2.02 -3.73 5.01
CA LEU A 252 -1.89 -5.04 4.38
C LEU A 252 -3.21 -5.56 3.84
N MET A 253 -4.34 -5.27 4.51
CA MET A 253 -5.67 -5.65 4.02
C MET A 253 -6.02 -4.95 2.70
N VAL A 254 -5.62 -3.70 2.55
CA VAL A 254 -5.75 -2.97 1.29
C VAL A 254 -4.82 -3.57 0.22
N ALA A 255 -3.54 -3.81 0.55
CA ALA A 255 -2.62 -4.50 -0.36
C ALA A 255 -3.15 -5.88 -0.78
N GLN A 256 -3.81 -6.59 0.13
CA GLN A 256 -4.43 -7.89 -0.11
C GLN A 256 -5.53 -7.86 -1.19
N VAL A 257 -6.27 -6.74 -1.29
CA VAL A 257 -7.26 -6.55 -2.37
C VAL A 257 -6.56 -6.54 -3.73
N PHE A 258 -5.40 -5.87 -3.84
CA PHE A 258 -4.62 -5.85 -5.09
C PHE A 258 -3.96 -7.19 -5.40
N VAL A 259 -3.48 -7.91 -4.38
CA VAL A 259 -2.99 -9.28 -4.57
C VAL A 259 -4.14 -10.21 -5.00
N GLY A 260 -5.36 -9.95 -4.49
CA GLY A 260 -6.58 -10.61 -4.96
C GLY A 260 -6.90 -10.32 -6.43
N ALA A 261 -6.81 -9.04 -6.85
CA ALA A 261 -6.95 -8.63 -8.23
C ALA A 261 -5.87 -9.25 -9.14
N ALA A 262 -4.64 -9.33 -8.65
CA ALA A 262 -3.52 -9.96 -9.35
C ALA A 262 -3.78 -11.45 -9.67
N ASN A 263 -4.55 -12.18 -8.84
CA ASN A 263 -4.96 -13.54 -9.19
C ASN A 263 -5.80 -13.57 -10.48
N ILE A 264 -6.62 -12.55 -10.75
CA ILE A 264 -7.39 -12.45 -12.00
C ILE A 264 -6.45 -12.07 -13.15
N TRP A 265 -5.64 -11.04 -12.99
CA TRP A 265 -4.74 -10.52 -14.03
C TRP A 265 -3.69 -11.55 -14.47
N PHE A 266 -3.15 -12.32 -13.52
CA PHE A 266 -2.17 -13.37 -13.79
C PHE A 266 -2.80 -14.78 -13.89
N ARG A 267 -4.11 -14.88 -14.16
CA ARG A 267 -4.85 -16.13 -14.40
C ARG A 267 -4.57 -17.21 -13.35
N LEU A 268 -4.67 -16.83 -12.07
CA LEU A 268 -4.45 -17.70 -10.91
C LEU A 268 -3.02 -18.28 -10.84
N HIS A 269 -2.00 -17.49 -11.22
CA HIS A 269 -0.62 -17.94 -11.14
C HIS A 269 -0.29 -18.44 -9.71
N PRO A 270 0.35 -19.64 -9.54
CA PRO A 270 0.56 -20.26 -8.24
C PRO A 270 1.24 -19.35 -7.21
N ALA A 271 2.30 -18.62 -7.59
CA ALA A 271 3.00 -17.72 -6.70
C ALA A 271 2.11 -16.58 -6.17
N VAL A 272 1.22 -16.01 -7.01
CA VAL A 272 0.28 -14.96 -6.62
C VAL A 272 -0.78 -15.51 -5.65
N SER A 273 -1.28 -16.71 -5.92
CA SER A 273 -2.27 -17.37 -5.06
C SER A 273 -1.70 -17.74 -3.69
N VAL A 274 -0.43 -18.19 -3.62
CA VAL A 274 0.28 -18.43 -2.35
C VAL A 274 0.53 -17.11 -1.62
N ALA A 275 0.99 -16.07 -2.31
CA ALA A 275 1.20 -14.75 -1.72
C ALA A 275 -0.11 -14.18 -1.15
N HIS A 276 -1.25 -14.37 -1.85
CA HIS A 276 -2.57 -13.98 -1.39
C HIS A 276 -2.92 -14.64 -0.04
N LEU A 277 -2.71 -15.94 0.11
CA LEU A 277 -2.94 -16.64 1.38
C LEU A 277 -1.96 -16.21 2.46
N ALA A 278 -0.67 -16.06 2.13
CA ALA A 278 0.37 -15.67 3.08
C ALA A 278 0.11 -14.28 3.68
N VAL A 279 -0.21 -13.29 2.84
CA VAL A 279 -0.55 -11.92 3.31
C VAL A 279 -1.83 -11.92 4.14
N ALA A 280 -2.88 -12.63 3.72
CA ALA A 280 -4.11 -12.76 4.52
C ALA A 280 -3.83 -13.36 5.91
N THR A 281 -2.94 -14.37 5.98
CA THR A 281 -2.54 -14.97 7.26
C THR A 281 -1.71 -14.02 8.12
N ILE A 282 -0.90 -13.12 7.53
CA ILE A 282 -0.21 -12.04 8.28
C ILE A 282 -1.24 -11.07 8.86
N VAL A 283 -2.25 -10.66 8.09
CA VAL A 283 -3.33 -9.79 8.60
C VAL A 283 -4.06 -10.47 9.77
N TRP A 284 -4.32 -11.78 9.69
CA TRP A 284 -4.86 -12.57 10.79
C TRP A 284 -3.99 -12.48 12.05
N VAL A 285 -2.68 -12.71 11.91
CA VAL A 285 -1.70 -12.61 13.02
C VAL A 285 -1.75 -11.22 13.66
N LEU A 286 -1.72 -10.15 12.85
CA LEU A 286 -1.75 -8.77 13.35
C LEU A 286 -3.03 -8.45 14.12
N LEU A 287 -4.19 -8.90 13.65
CA LEU A 287 -5.46 -8.69 14.35
C LEU A 287 -5.55 -9.51 15.64
N VAL A 288 -5.07 -10.75 15.65
CA VAL A 288 -4.97 -11.55 16.90
C VAL A 288 -4.07 -10.85 17.91
N LEU A 289 -2.89 -10.39 17.50
CA LEU A 289 -1.98 -9.63 18.36
C LEU A 289 -2.61 -8.32 18.85
N ALA A 290 -3.34 -7.59 17.99
CA ALA A 290 -4.05 -6.38 18.41
C ALA A 290 -5.09 -6.66 19.50
N VAL A 291 -5.86 -7.75 19.39
CA VAL A 291 -6.81 -8.20 20.44
C VAL A 291 -6.10 -8.54 21.76
N LEU A 292 -4.89 -9.12 21.69
CA LEU A 292 -4.10 -9.50 22.87
C LEU A 292 -3.48 -8.29 23.56
N VAL A 293 -2.93 -7.37 22.77
CA VAL A 293 -2.29 -6.14 23.27
C VAL A 293 -3.34 -5.17 23.81
N ASP A 294 -4.54 -5.10 23.20
CA ASP A 294 -5.65 -4.24 23.65
C ASP A 294 -6.03 -4.48 25.12
N ARG A 295 -5.98 -5.72 25.59
CA ARG A 295 -6.21 -6.06 27.01
C ARG A 295 -5.17 -5.46 27.95
N ALA A 296 -3.95 -5.32 27.48
CA ALA A 296 -2.80 -4.95 28.29
C ALA A 296 -2.79 -3.46 28.66
N PHE A 297 -3.20 -2.61 27.74
CA PHE A 297 -3.10 -1.15 27.88
C PHE A 297 -4.32 -0.52 28.55
N ALA A 298 -5.50 -1.12 28.42
CA ALA A 298 -6.68 -0.63 29.09
C ALA A 298 -6.53 -0.60 30.64
N SER A 299 -5.62 -1.39 31.21
CA SER A 299 -5.33 -1.39 32.65
C SER A 299 -4.40 -0.27 33.10
N ALA A 300 -3.51 0.23 32.23
CA ALA A 300 -2.57 1.29 32.56
C ALA A 300 -3.21 2.69 32.42
N ALA A 301 -4.10 2.86 31.43
CA ALA A 301 -4.74 4.13 31.11
C ALA A 301 -5.77 4.58 32.17
N VAL A 302 -6.45 3.65 32.86
CA VAL A 302 -7.47 3.99 33.86
C VAL A 302 -6.89 4.74 35.06
N GLN A 303 -5.59 4.67 35.30
CA GLN A 303 -4.93 5.29 36.43
C GLN A 303 -4.39 6.70 36.18
N GLN A 304 -4.21 7.12 34.93
CA GLN A 304 -3.62 8.42 34.57
C GLN A 304 -4.58 9.49 34.03
N ASP A 305 -5.78 9.18 33.59
CA ASP A 305 -6.56 10.04 32.68
C ASP A 305 -7.83 10.70 33.24
N ARG A 306 -7.97 10.86 34.57
CA ARG A 306 -9.06 11.73 35.08
C ARG A 306 -8.79 13.26 34.95
N VAL A 307 -7.62 13.67 34.51
CA VAL A 307 -7.20 15.10 34.54
C VAL A 307 -7.00 15.75 33.15
N ALA A 308 -6.76 15.00 32.08
CA ALA A 308 -6.29 15.58 30.80
C ALA A 308 -7.35 15.84 29.71
N VAL A 309 -8.59 15.35 29.81
CA VAL A 309 -9.55 15.32 28.66
C VAL A 309 -10.48 16.54 28.57
N ARG A 310 -10.36 17.55 29.39
CA ARG A 310 -11.27 18.73 29.33
C ARG A 310 -10.88 19.88 28.36
N GLY A 311 -9.83 19.73 27.53
CA GLY A 311 -9.26 20.82 26.71
C GLY A 311 -9.29 20.67 25.18
N ALA A 312 -9.86 19.63 24.61
CA ALA A 312 -9.93 19.51 23.14
C ALA A 312 -11.03 20.45 22.58
N ILE A 313 -10.63 21.65 22.17
CA ILE A 313 -11.48 22.60 21.44
C ILE A 313 -12.07 21.89 20.22
N GLN A 314 -13.40 21.78 20.18
CA GLN A 314 -14.14 21.31 19.00
C GLN A 314 -13.92 22.32 17.85
N ARG A 315 -13.10 21.95 16.87
CA ARG A 315 -12.91 22.77 15.69
C ARG A 315 -14.12 22.67 14.77
N PRO A 316 -14.56 23.78 14.14
CA PRO A 316 -15.59 23.74 13.13
C PRO A 316 -15.20 22.77 12.00
N LEU A 317 -16.15 21.94 11.56
CA LEU A 317 -15.93 20.94 10.51
C LEU A 317 -15.28 21.54 9.24
N GLY A 318 -15.69 22.77 8.86
CA GLY A 318 -15.13 23.48 7.71
C GLY A 318 -13.62 23.76 7.82
N GLN A 319 -13.10 24.02 9.03
CA GLN A 319 -11.66 24.19 9.25
C GLN A 319 -10.92 22.85 9.12
N VAL A 320 -11.49 21.77 9.63
CA VAL A 320 -10.92 20.41 9.51
C VAL A 320 -10.86 20.00 8.05
N LEU A 321 -11.95 20.16 7.29
CA LEU A 321 -11.99 19.86 5.86
C LEU A 321 -10.97 20.69 5.06
N ARG A 322 -10.85 21.99 5.39
CA ARG A 322 -9.85 22.86 4.77
C ARG A 322 -8.43 22.39 5.05
N ASP A 323 -8.11 21.94 6.27
CA ASP A 323 -6.78 21.43 6.62
C ASP A 323 -6.47 20.15 5.85
N TYR A 324 -7.42 19.22 5.67
CA TYR A 324 -7.25 18.04 4.81
C TYR A 324 -7.08 18.41 3.33
N PHE A 325 -7.85 19.39 2.83
CA PHE A 325 -7.69 19.90 1.47
C PHE A 325 -6.30 20.49 1.23
N VAL A 326 -5.75 21.22 2.20
CA VAL A 326 -4.38 21.77 2.12
C VAL A 326 -3.32 20.66 2.02
N LEU A 327 -3.54 19.50 2.66
CA LEU A 327 -2.62 18.36 2.57
C LEU A 327 -2.50 17.83 1.14
N THR A 328 -3.54 17.92 0.30
CA THR A 328 -3.52 17.44 -1.09
C THR A 328 -2.68 18.33 -2.03
N LYS A 329 -2.15 19.46 -1.55
CA LYS A 329 -1.37 20.43 -2.36
C LYS A 329 -2.10 20.88 -3.64
N PRO A 330 -3.29 21.50 -3.54
CA PRO A 330 -4.15 21.75 -4.70
C PRO A 330 -3.48 22.59 -5.80
N GLY A 331 -2.59 23.52 -5.45
CA GLY A 331 -1.85 24.31 -6.46
C GLY A 331 -0.92 23.48 -7.34
N VAL A 332 -0.28 22.43 -6.80
CA VAL A 332 0.54 21.50 -7.59
C VAL A 332 -0.36 20.54 -8.37
N MET A 333 -1.40 20.01 -7.72
CA MET A 333 -2.35 19.08 -8.32
C MET A 333 -3.00 19.63 -9.59
N VAL A 334 -3.41 20.92 -9.61
CA VAL A 334 -4.01 21.53 -10.80
C VAL A 334 -3.09 21.44 -12.01
N LEU A 335 -1.80 21.74 -11.89
CA LEU A 335 -0.86 21.67 -13.01
C LEU A 335 -0.71 20.23 -13.53
N LEU A 336 -0.65 19.25 -12.61
CA LEU A 336 -0.56 17.83 -12.99
C LEU A 336 -1.83 17.37 -13.74
N LEU A 337 -3.02 17.78 -13.27
CA LEU A 337 -4.27 17.45 -13.95
C LEU A 337 -4.41 18.13 -15.31
N VAL A 338 -3.94 19.37 -15.45
CA VAL A 338 -3.90 20.07 -16.75
C VAL A 338 -3.02 19.32 -17.74
N THR A 339 -1.80 18.93 -17.35
CA THR A 339 -0.91 18.17 -18.25
C THR A 339 -1.47 16.78 -18.59
N THR A 340 -2.17 16.13 -17.64
CA THR A 340 -2.89 14.88 -17.90
C THR A 340 -4.00 15.08 -18.92
N SER A 341 -4.86 16.11 -18.74
CA SER A 341 -5.97 16.41 -19.67
C SER A 341 -5.46 16.72 -21.06
N CYS A 342 -4.41 17.56 -21.18
CA CYS A 342 -3.83 17.89 -22.47
C CYS A 342 -3.28 16.64 -23.17
N ALA A 343 -2.58 15.76 -22.44
CA ALA A 343 -2.09 14.51 -22.99
C ALA A 343 -3.24 13.59 -23.46
N MET A 344 -4.37 13.58 -22.78
CA MET A 344 -5.57 12.84 -23.19
C MET A 344 -6.17 13.39 -24.48
N LEU A 345 -6.27 14.72 -24.61
CA LEU A 345 -6.80 15.38 -25.82
C LEU A 345 -5.89 15.12 -27.03
N VAL A 346 -4.57 15.22 -26.85
CA VAL A 346 -3.60 14.91 -27.92
C VAL A 346 -3.63 13.43 -28.28
N ALA A 347 -3.72 12.52 -27.31
CA ALA A 347 -3.81 11.07 -27.56
C ALA A 347 -5.10 10.66 -28.29
N ALA A 348 -6.20 11.37 -28.05
CA ALA A 348 -7.47 11.15 -28.72
C ALA A 348 -7.60 11.82 -30.08
N GLN A 349 -6.64 12.73 -30.43
CA GLN A 349 -6.77 13.63 -31.58
C GLN A 349 -8.14 14.34 -31.61
N GLY A 350 -8.60 14.77 -30.44
CA GLY A 350 -9.94 15.31 -30.23
C GLY A 350 -10.36 15.21 -28.75
N VAL A 351 -11.67 15.21 -28.50
CA VAL A 351 -12.21 15.06 -27.15
C VAL A 351 -12.38 13.58 -26.83
N PRO A 352 -11.65 13.03 -25.83
CA PRO A 352 -11.83 11.64 -25.42
C PRO A 352 -13.22 11.45 -24.78
N SER A 353 -13.62 10.20 -24.56
CA SER A 353 -14.83 9.90 -23.77
C SER A 353 -14.84 10.71 -22.48
N LEU A 354 -15.95 11.44 -22.23
CA LEU A 354 -16.12 12.21 -20.99
C LEU A 354 -16.03 11.34 -19.74
N TRP A 355 -16.43 10.08 -19.85
CA TRP A 355 -16.27 9.08 -18.79
C TRP A 355 -14.79 8.84 -18.47
N THR A 356 -13.98 8.53 -19.48
CA THR A 356 -12.54 8.31 -19.33
C THR A 356 -11.85 9.56 -18.81
N LEU A 357 -12.18 10.74 -19.35
CA LEU A 357 -11.63 12.01 -18.90
C LEU A 357 -11.93 12.25 -17.41
N PHE A 358 -13.21 12.16 -17.01
CA PHE A 358 -13.64 12.40 -15.64
C PHE A 358 -12.92 11.48 -14.64
N TRP A 359 -12.94 10.15 -14.88
CA TRP A 359 -12.36 9.20 -13.95
C TRP A 359 -10.82 9.23 -13.93
N THR A 360 -10.17 9.58 -15.05
CA THR A 360 -8.73 9.80 -15.07
C THR A 360 -8.35 11.01 -14.21
N LEU A 361 -9.10 12.11 -14.29
CA LEU A 361 -8.85 13.28 -13.47
C LEU A 361 -9.15 13.04 -11.99
N VAL A 362 -10.22 12.30 -11.66
CA VAL A 362 -10.51 11.89 -10.28
C VAL A 362 -9.38 11.02 -9.74
N GLY A 363 -8.96 9.99 -10.49
CA GLY A 363 -7.86 9.11 -10.10
C GLY A 363 -6.53 9.87 -9.96
N GLY A 364 -6.23 10.77 -10.89
CA GLY A 364 -5.04 11.64 -10.83
C GLY A 364 -5.06 12.59 -9.63
N ALA A 365 -6.22 13.18 -9.30
CA ALA A 365 -6.39 14.03 -8.12
C ALA A 365 -6.17 13.23 -6.82
N LEU A 366 -6.72 12.04 -6.74
CA LEU A 366 -6.54 11.13 -5.60
C LEU A 366 -5.06 10.72 -5.45
N ALA A 367 -4.38 10.35 -6.54
CA ALA A 367 -2.97 9.97 -6.53
C ALA A 367 -2.07 11.13 -6.10
N SER A 368 -2.22 12.30 -6.73
CA SER A 368 -1.46 13.49 -6.37
C SER A 368 -1.74 13.97 -4.95
N GLY A 369 -3.01 13.98 -4.54
CA GLY A 369 -3.44 14.34 -3.19
C GLY A 369 -2.88 13.39 -2.15
N GLY A 370 -2.89 12.08 -2.41
CA GLY A 370 -2.33 11.05 -1.56
C GLY A 370 -0.82 11.23 -1.36
N ALA A 371 -0.07 11.36 -2.46
CA ALA A 371 1.36 11.64 -2.43
C ALA A 371 1.69 12.95 -1.69
N GLY A 372 0.88 14.01 -1.90
CA GLY A 372 0.97 15.29 -1.21
C GLY A 372 0.82 15.15 0.30
N ALA A 373 -0.19 14.42 0.76
CA ALA A 373 -0.47 14.23 2.19
C ALA A 373 0.63 13.40 2.87
N ILE A 374 1.12 12.33 2.23
CA ILE A 374 2.25 11.55 2.73
C ILE A 374 3.50 12.42 2.80
N ASN A 375 3.78 13.25 1.78
CA ASN A 375 4.91 14.18 1.82
C ASN A 375 4.81 15.16 2.98
N HIS A 376 3.62 15.72 3.28
CA HIS A 376 3.42 16.57 4.47
C HIS A 376 3.75 15.84 5.77
N TYR A 377 3.43 14.53 5.86
CA TYR A 377 3.79 13.71 7.02
C TYR A 377 5.31 13.54 7.16
N VAL A 378 5.99 13.21 6.06
CA VAL A 378 7.45 12.96 6.05
C VAL A 378 8.23 14.25 6.30
N ASP A 379 7.81 15.35 5.67
CA ASP A 379 8.53 16.62 5.70
C ASP A 379 8.16 17.54 6.90
N ARG A 380 7.33 17.09 7.85
CA ARG A 380 6.79 17.93 8.94
C ARG A 380 7.84 18.63 9.79
N ASP A 381 9.01 18.01 9.94
CA ASP A 381 10.18 18.57 10.63
C ASP A 381 10.81 19.72 9.83
N ILE A 382 11.09 19.52 8.55
CA ILE A 382 11.61 20.53 7.62
C ILE A 382 10.60 21.67 7.47
N ASP A 383 9.31 21.34 7.30
CA ASP A 383 8.23 22.31 7.12
C ASP A 383 8.05 23.22 8.34
N ALA A 384 8.40 22.79 9.55
CA ALA A 384 8.34 23.60 10.76
C ALA A 384 9.40 24.71 10.78
N ILE A 385 10.55 24.48 10.13
CA ILE A 385 11.67 25.43 10.07
C ILE A 385 11.45 26.50 8.98
N MET A 386 10.92 26.08 7.82
CA MET A 386 10.76 26.95 6.66
C MET A 386 9.65 27.99 6.85
N THR A 387 9.92 29.27 6.59
CA THR A 387 8.95 30.38 6.74
C THR A 387 7.69 30.18 5.91
N ARG A 388 7.82 29.61 4.70
CA ARG A 388 6.73 29.34 3.77
C ARG A 388 5.79 28.23 4.24
N THR A 389 6.29 27.23 4.98
CA THR A 389 5.57 25.98 5.27
C THR A 389 5.23 25.79 6.74
N ARG A 390 5.80 26.55 7.67
CA ARG A 390 5.55 26.46 9.12
C ARG A 390 4.08 26.65 9.53
N ARG A 391 3.28 27.29 8.68
CA ARG A 391 1.84 27.49 8.90
C ARG A 391 0.97 26.35 8.33
N ARG A 392 1.55 25.31 7.77
CA ARG A 392 0.83 24.14 7.28
C ARG A 392 0.16 23.37 8.42
N PRO A 393 -0.87 22.56 8.15
CA PRO A 393 -1.66 21.89 9.20
C PRO A 393 -0.85 21.08 10.20
N LEU A 394 0.19 20.35 9.73
CA LEU A 394 1.02 19.49 10.59
C LEU A 394 2.01 20.28 11.44
N PRO A 395 2.87 21.15 10.88
CA PRO A 395 3.77 21.97 11.67
C PRO A 395 3.04 22.88 12.67
N ALA A 396 1.86 23.37 12.30
CA ALA A 396 1.03 24.21 13.16
C ALA A 396 0.24 23.42 14.24
N GLY A 397 0.43 22.10 14.36
CA GLY A 397 -0.26 21.27 15.35
C GLY A 397 -1.78 21.14 15.14
N ARG A 398 -2.32 21.54 13.96
CA ARG A 398 -3.76 21.51 13.69
C ARG A 398 -4.30 20.13 13.33
N LEU A 399 -3.47 19.27 12.76
CA LEU A 399 -3.77 17.87 12.48
C LEU A 399 -2.68 17.00 13.08
N ALA A 400 -3.05 15.87 13.62
CA ALA A 400 -2.09 14.90 14.05
C ALA A 400 -1.42 14.24 12.83
N PRO A 401 -0.08 14.07 12.84
CA PRO A 401 0.68 13.59 11.68
C PRO A 401 0.15 12.28 11.10
N GLU A 402 -0.29 11.39 11.96
CA GLU A 402 -0.76 10.07 11.62
C GLU A 402 -2.05 10.12 10.76
N TYR A 403 -2.94 11.08 11.04
CA TYR A 403 -4.13 11.24 10.20
C TYR A 403 -3.80 11.72 8.79
N ALA A 404 -2.75 12.53 8.64
CA ALA A 404 -2.27 12.93 7.33
C ALA A 404 -1.68 11.73 6.56
N LEU A 405 -0.92 10.86 7.24
CA LEU A 405 -0.39 9.64 6.65
C LEU A 405 -1.52 8.70 6.21
N LEU A 406 -2.47 8.40 7.11
CA LEU A 406 -3.61 7.54 6.79
C LEU A 406 -4.43 8.10 5.62
N PHE A 407 -4.74 9.40 5.66
CA PHE A 407 -5.45 10.09 4.59
C PHE A 407 -4.71 9.94 3.25
N GLY A 408 -3.37 10.15 3.24
CA GLY A 408 -2.55 10.01 2.05
C GLY A 408 -2.53 8.58 1.50
N VAL A 409 -2.44 7.58 2.36
CA VAL A 409 -2.49 6.16 1.97
C VAL A 409 -3.86 5.80 1.39
N VAL A 410 -4.95 6.21 2.06
CA VAL A 410 -6.32 5.96 1.58
C VAL A 410 -6.55 6.59 0.22
N LEU A 411 -6.14 7.86 0.01
CA LEU A 411 -6.26 8.51 -1.30
C LEU A 411 -5.45 7.78 -2.38
N SER A 412 -4.22 7.34 -2.08
CA SER A 412 -3.36 6.62 -3.03
C SER A 412 -3.97 5.28 -3.44
N VAL A 413 -4.56 4.56 -2.50
CA VAL A 413 -5.26 3.30 -2.78
C VAL A 413 -6.52 3.52 -3.59
N LEU A 414 -7.32 4.52 -3.23
CA LEU A 414 -8.51 4.89 -3.99
C LEU A 414 -8.16 5.33 -5.42
N ALA A 415 -7.01 5.99 -5.63
CA ALA A 415 -6.53 6.34 -6.96
C ALA A 415 -6.30 5.11 -7.83
N VAL A 416 -5.59 4.11 -7.30
CA VAL A 416 -5.34 2.84 -8.01
C VAL A 416 -6.67 2.13 -8.31
N TYR A 417 -7.56 2.08 -7.32
CA TYR A 417 -8.88 1.49 -7.51
C TYR A 417 -9.66 2.19 -8.63
N VAL A 418 -9.79 3.52 -8.57
CA VAL A 418 -10.54 4.31 -9.56
C VAL A 418 -9.94 4.16 -10.96
N LEU A 419 -8.62 4.27 -11.10
CA LEU A 419 -7.98 4.15 -12.41
C LEU A 419 -8.09 2.73 -12.98
N THR A 420 -7.95 1.70 -12.15
CA THR A 420 -8.10 0.31 -12.61
C THR A 420 -9.54 0.00 -12.99
N ALA A 421 -10.50 0.45 -12.19
CA ALA A 421 -11.92 0.11 -12.33
C ALA A 421 -12.61 0.88 -13.47
N PHE A 422 -12.27 2.15 -13.64
CA PHE A 422 -13.02 3.07 -14.52
C PHE A 422 -12.22 3.59 -15.72
N VAL A 423 -10.92 3.29 -15.78
CA VAL A 423 -10.05 3.70 -16.88
C VAL A 423 -9.35 2.48 -17.49
N ASN A 424 -8.16 2.12 -17.03
CA ASN A 424 -7.47 0.88 -17.41
C ASN A 424 -6.27 0.58 -16.48
N PRO A 425 -5.78 -0.68 -16.44
CA PRO A 425 -4.67 -1.06 -15.58
C PRO A 425 -3.35 -0.35 -15.87
N VAL A 426 -3.06 0.03 -17.13
CA VAL A 426 -1.82 0.69 -17.50
C VAL A 426 -1.74 2.09 -16.87
N ALA A 427 -2.82 2.87 -16.98
CA ALA A 427 -2.92 4.18 -16.32
C ALA A 427 -2.79 4.05 -14.79
N ALA A 428 -3.38 3.02 -14.19
CA ALA A 428 -3.29 2.76 -12.76
C ALA A 428 -1.85 2.44 -12.31
N VAL A 429 -1.14 1.56 -13.02
CA VAL A 429 0.26 1.19 -12.72
C VAL A 429 1.18 2.39 -12.88
N LEU A 430 1.04 3.18 -13.95
CA LEU A 430 1.81 4.40 -14.14
C LEU A 430 1.57 5.42 -13.02
N SER A 431 0.32 5.64 -12.64
CA SER A 431 -0.04 6.55 -11.55
C SER A 431 0.54 6.08 -10.20
N LEU A 432 0.44 4.78 -9.90
CA LEU A 432 1.04 4.18 -8.71
C LEU A 432 2.55 4.31 -8.70
N SER A 433 3.22 4.02 -9.82
CA SER A 433 4.68 4.16 -9.94
C SER A 433 5.15 5.59 -9.68
N GLY A 434 4.45 6.60 -10.22
CA GLY A 434 4.71 8.01 -9.95
C GLY A 434 4.52 8.38 -8.47
N ASN A 435 3.46 7.86 -7.84
CA ASN A 435 3.18 8.08 -6.41
C ASN A 435 4.29 7.46 -5.53
N LEU A 436 4.63 6.20 -5.76
CA LEU A 436 5.69 5.50 -5.02
C LEU A 436 7.06 6.16 -5.23
N PHE A 437 7.37 6.54 -6.47
CA PHE A 437 8.61 7.24 -6.78
C PHE A 437 8.68 8.60 -6.06
N TYR A 438 7.60 9.37 -6.05
CA TYR A 438 7.53 10.65 -5.32
C TYR A 438 7.71 10.47 -3.82
N VAL A 439 7.07 9.46 -3.21
CA VAL A 439 7.13 9.23 -1.76
C VAL A 439 8.49 8.65 -1.36
N PHE A 440 8.87 7.52 -1.93
CA PHE A 440 10.04 6.77 -1.45
C PHE A 440 11.35 7.31 -2.03
N VAL A 441 11.41 7.56 -3.34
CA VAL A 441 12.65 7.99 -3.99
C VAL A 441 12.89 9.48 -3.75
N TYR A 442 11.92 10.35 -4.11
CA TYR A 442 12.12 11.78 -3.97
C TYR A 442 12.03 12.25 -2.50
N THR A 443 10.91 12.00 -1.80
CA THR A 443 10.65 12.61 -0.50
C THR A 443 11.48 12.00 0.62
N ILE A 444 11.55 10.66 0.72
CA ILE A 444 12.25 9.98 1.81
C ILE A 444 13.75 9.94 1.55
N TRP A 445 14.18 9.58 0.36
CA TRP A 445 15.58 9.36 0.06
C TRP A 445 16.29 10.62 -0.45
N LEU A 446 15.99 11.06 -1.70
CA LEU A 446 16.81 12.04 -2.41
C LEU A 446 16.76 13.45 -1.81
N LYS A 447 15.59 13.89 -1.36
CA LYS A 447 15.38 15.27 -0.87
C LYS A 447 16.30 15.65 0.26
N ARG A 448 16.72 14.69 1.08
CA ARG A 448 17.56 14.90 2.27
C ARG A 448 19.03 14.52 2.04
N SER A 449 19.37 13.88 0.93
CA SER A 449 20.69 13.26 0.72
C SER A 449 21.52 13.88 -0.41
N THR A 450 20.91 14.47 -1.43
CA THR A 450 21.65 14.89 -2.62
C THR A 450 21.09 16.15 -3.29
N PRO A 451 21.94 17.02 -3.88
CA PRO A 451 21.49 18.16 -4.69
C PRO A 451 20.84 17.75 -6.02
N GLN A 452 20.98 16.47 -6.44
CA GLN A 452 20.32 15.91 -7.61
C GLN A 452 18.84 15.53 -7.35
N ASN A 453 18.33 15.80 -6.15
CA ASN A 453 16.96 15.50 -5.74
C ASN A 453 15.92 16.08 -6.71
N ILE A 454 16.15 17.25 -7.29
CA ILE A 454 15.25 17.91 -8.25
C ILE A 454 15.30 17.23 -9.61
N VAL A 455 16.48 16.85 -10.09
CA VAL A 455 16.64 16.19 -11.40
C VAL A 455 15.94 14.83 -11.37
N ILE A 456 16.40 13.95 -10.49
CA ILE A 456 15.87 12.58 -10.41
C ILE A 456 14.41 12.61 -9.94
N GLY A 457 14.11 13.41 -8.89
CA GLY A 457 12.75 13.56 -8.35
C GLY A 457 11.75 14.15 -9.33
N GLY A 458 12.23 14.90 -10.34
CA GLY A 458 11.41 15.45 -11.43
C GLY A 458 10.66 14.41 -12.24
N ALA A 459 11.16 13.16 -12.27
CA ALA A 459 10.49 12.05 -12.94
C ALA A 459 9.06 11.82 -12.41
N ALA A 460 8.83 11.98 -11.11
CA ALA A 460 7.48 11.85 -10.54
C ALA A 460 6.49 12.88 -11.13
N GLY A 461 6.94 14.14 -11.29
CA GLY A 461 6.15 15.21 -11.90
C GLY A 461 5.91 15.05 -13.41
N ALA A 462 6.71 14.22 -14.08
CA ALA A 462 6.59 13.92 -15.49
C ALA A 462 5.66 12.73 -15.81
N VAL A 463 5.22 11.95 -14.82
CA VAL A 463 4.31 10.81 -15.01
C VAL A 463 2.89 11.20 -15.47
N PRO A 464 2.28 12.32 -15.05
CA PRO A 464 0.91 12.67 -15.42
C PRO A 464 0.59 12.63 -16.92
N PRO A 465 1.41 13.16 -17.84
CA PRO A 465 1.19 12.99 -19.27
C PRO A 465 1.16 11.53 -19.72
N LEU A 466 2.02 10.65 -19.16
CA LEU A 466 1.99 9.21 -19.45
C LEU A 466 0.66 8.58 -19.02
N VAL A 467 0.15 8.96 -17.84
CA VAL A 467 -1.15 8.48 -17.33
C VAL A 467 -2.26 8.94 -18.26
N GLY A 468 -2.27 10.22 -18.66
CA GLY A 468 -3.28 10.78 -19.57
C GLY A 468 -3.28 10.07 -20.93
N TRP A 469 -2.11 9.88 -21.51
CA TRP A 469 -1.96 9.17 -22.79
C TRP A 469 -2.44 7.71 -22.67
N ALA A 470 -1.95 6.98 -21.66
CA ALA A 470 -2.30 5.58 -21.42
C ALA A 470 -3.79 5.42 -21.07
N ALA A 471 -4.43 6.40 -20.46
CA ALA A 471 -5.85 6.37 -20.17
C ALA A 471 -6.72 6.29 -21.43
N VAL A 472 -6.27 6.90 -22.53
CA VAL A 472 -6.97 6.90 -23.82
C VAL A 472 -6.56 5.71 -24.68
N THR A 473 -5.25 5.43 -24.77
CA THR A 473 -4.71 4.45 -25.73
C THR A 473 -4.49 3.05 -25.17
N GLY A 474 -4.51 2.89 -23.83
CA GLY A 474 -4.19 1.63 -23.15
C GLY A 474 -2.71 1.27 -23.14
N GLN A 475 -1.82 2.11 -23.69
CA GLN A 475 -0.39 1.82 -23.85
C GLN A 475 0.48 3.08 -23.71
N VAL A 476 1.79 2.88 -23.57
CA VAL A 476 2.79 3.96 -23.61
C VAL A 476 3.42 3.98 -24.99
N SER A 477 3.43 5.15 -25.66
CA SER A 477 3.99 5.33 -26.99
C SER A 477 5.03 6.45 -27.01
N VAL A 478 5.73 6.63 -28.14
CA VAL A 478 6.76 7.65 -28.31
C VAL A 478 6.27 9.06 -27.99
N PRO A 479 5.08 9.52 -28.44
CA PRO A 479 4.57 10.84 -28.06
C PRO A 479 4.41 11.02 -26.55
N ALA A 480 3.95 10.00 -25.84
CA ALA A 480 3.82 10.03 -24.37
C ALA A 480 5.20 10.16 -23.70
N LEU A 481 6.20 9.43 -24.19
CA LEU A 481 7.58 9.52 -23.67
C LEU A 481 8.21 10.89 -23.96
N LEU A 482 7.90 11.52 -25.08
CA LEU A 482 8.33 12.89 -25.38
C LEU A 482 7.70 13.90 -24.42
N MET A 483 6.40 13.76 -24.09
CA MET A 483 5.74 14.61 -23.08
C MET A 483 6.35 14.39 -21.70
N PHE A 484 6.67 13.16 -21.35
CA PHE A 484 7.40 12.85 -20.12
C PHE A 484 8.78 13.52 -20.11
N LEU A 485 9.57 13.36 -21.17
CA LEU A 485 10.90 13.96 -21.29
C LEU A 485 10.85 15.49 -21.19
N LEU A 486 9.86 16.11 -21.84
CA LEU A 486 9.64 17.56 -21.79
C LEU A 486 9.41 18.04 -20.34
N VAL A 487 8.49 17.41 -19.60
CA VAL A 487 8.19 17.79 -18.20
C VAL A 487 9.37 17.44 -17.28
N PHE A 488 10.05 16.34 -17.53
CA PHE A 488 11.26 15.95 -16.81
C PHE A 488 12.36 17.01 -16.96
N ALA A 489 12.65 17.46 -18.19
CA ALA A 489 13.66 18.49 -18.47
C ALA A 489 13.22 19.89 -17.98
N TRP A 490 11.90 20.16 -17.89
CA TRP A 490 11.33 21.38 -17.34
C TRP A 490 11.51 21.51 -15.81
N THR A 491 11.52 20.40 -15.11
CA THR A 491 11.52 20.38 -13.63
C THR A 491 12.77 21.06 -13.03
N PRO A 492 14.03 20.82 -13.49
CA PRO A 492 15.21 21.46 -12.91
C PRO A 492 15.22 22.99 -13.07
N PRO A 493 15.03 23.60 -14.27
CA PRO A 493 14.99 25.05 -14.41
C PRO A 493 13.93 25.72 -13.53
N HIS A 494 12.74 25.09 -13.43
CA HIS A 494 11.65 25.57 -12.59
C HIS A 494 12.03 25.61 -11.10
N PHE A 495 12.45 24.47 -10.55
CA PHE A 495 12.73 24.37 -9.12
C PHE A 495 14.04 25.05 -8.71
N TRP A 496 15.06 25.06 -9.55
CA TRP A 496 16.30 25.77 -9.22
C TRP A 496 16.15 27.29 -9.28
N ALA A 497 15.31 27.82 -10.16
CA ALA A 497 14.94 29.23 -10.14
C ALA A 497 14.21 29.60 -8.85
N LEU A 498 13.30 28.73 -8.35
CA LEU A 498 12.68 28.87 -7.03
C LEU A 498 13.70 28.77 -5.91
N ALA A 499 14.66 27.83 -6.00
CA ALA A 499 15.69 27.63 -4.99
C ALA A 499 16.67 28.80 -4.89
N LEU A 500 17.00 29.48 -5.99
CA LEU A 500 17.74 30.73 -5.97
C LEU A 500 16.96 31.84 -5.26
N TYR A 501 15.68 32.01 -5.58
CA TYR A 501 14.81 33.02 -4.97
C TYR A 501 14.49 32.74 -3.48
N LYS A 502 14.51 31.47 -3.03
CA LYS A 502 14.19 31.02 -1.66
C LYS A 502 15.38 30.35 -0.96
N ARG A 503 16.61 30.72 -1.34
CA ARG A 503 17.85 30.11 -0.84
C ARG A 503 17.94 30.07 0.68
N GLY A 504 17.57 31.17 1.35
CA GLY A 504 17.62 31.26 2.82
C GLY A 504 16.73 30.25 3.53
N ASP A 505 15.51 30.02 3.03
CA ASP A 505 14.58 29.01 3.58
C ASP A 505 15.16 27.59 3.49
N TYR A 506 15.75 27.23 2.34
CA TYR A 506 16.33 25.90 2.13
C TYR A 506 17.61 25.68 2.96
N ALA A 507 18.45 26.71 3.07
CA ALA A 507 19.66 26.65 3.88
C ALA A 507 19.31 26.50 5.38
N ALA A 508 18.33 27.25 5.88
CA ALA A 508 17.88 27.16 7.26
C ALA A 508 17.31 25.78 7.61
N ALA A 509 16.67 25.11 6.63
CA ALA A 509 16.08 23.79 6.82
C ALA A 509 17.07 22.62 6.55
N GLY A 510 18.33 22.90 6.21
CA GLY A 510 19.35 21.89 5.92
C GLY A 510 19.06 21.03 4.68
N VAL A 511 18.19 21.49 3.75
CA VAL A 511 17.88 20.76 2.53
C VAL A 511 18.99 21.01 1.49
N PRO A 512 19.65 19.96 0.97
CA PRO A 512 20.80 20.10 0.08
C PRO A 512 20.36 20.48 -1.36
N MET A 513 19.84 21.70 -1.53
CA MET A 513 19.50 22.22 -2.85
C MET A 513 20.77 22.65 -3.61
N LEU A 514 20.74 22.61 -4.93
CA LEU A 514 21.90 22.92 -5.75
C LEU A 514 22.56 24.26 -5.39
N PRO A 515 21.83 25.40 -5.21
CA PRO A 515 22.45 26.66 -4.85
C PRO A 515 23.06 26.69 -3.43
N THR A 516 22.59 25.81 -2.53
CA THR A 516 23.16 25.72 -1.17
C THR A 516 24.41 24.85 -1.10
N VAL A 517 24.57 23.87 -2.02
CA VAL A 517 25.68 22.90 -2.02
C VAL A 517 26.78 23.28 -3.01
N ARG A 518 26.42 23.67 -4.25
CA ARG A 518 27.35 23.98 -5.34
C ARG A 518 27.39 25.46 -5.73
N GLY A 519 26.68 26.30 -5.00
CA GLY A 519 26.65 27.74 -5.23
C GLY A 519 25.69 28.18 -6.33
N GLU A 520 25.51 29.50 -6.43
CA GLU A 520 24.52 30.11 -7.35
C GLU A 520 24.99 30.11 -8.81
N GLU A 521 26.29 30.22 -9.04
CA GLU A 521 26.83 30.27 -10.41
C GLU A 521 26.62 28.94 -11.13
N GLU A 522 26.98 27.84 -10.48
CA GLU A 522 26.71 26.50 -11.03
C GLU A 522 25.20 26.26 -11.21
N THR A 523 24.39 26.74 -10.27
CA THR A 523 22.92 26.62 -10.40
C THR A 523 22.40 27.35 -11.63
N ARG A 524 22.87 28.59 -11.91
CA ARG A 524 22.49 29.35 -13.11
C ARG A 524 22.96 28.67 -14.40
N ARG A 525 24.17 28.09 -14.38
CA ARG A 525 24.69 27.30 -15.51
C ARG A 525 23.81 26.08 -15.80
N GLN A 526 23.44 25.34 -14.77
CA GLN A 526 22.56 24.18 -14.89
C GLN A 526 21.15 24.58 -15.35
N ILE A 527 20.58 25.67 -14.84
CA ILE A 527 19.30 26.20 -15.33
C ILE A 527 19.36 26.46 -16.84
N LEU A 528 20.44 27.06 -17.35
CA LEU A 528 20.60 27.34 -18.76
C LEU A 528 20.70 26.03 -19.58
N ALA A 529 21.53 25.08 -19.14
CA ALA A 529 21.73 23.81 -19.84
C ALA A 529 20.41 23.00 -19.93
N TYR A 530 19.68 22.87 -18.81
CA TYR A 530 18.39 22.15 -18.81
C TYR A 530 17.28 22.90 -19.55
N THR A 531 17.32 24.24 -19.59
CA THR A 531 16.38 25.02 -20.45
C THR A 531 16.66 24.77 -21.92
N MET A 532 17.93 24.70 -22.35
CA MET A 532 18.26 24.32 -23.72
C MET A 532 17.79 22.92 -24.07
N ALA A 533 18.07 21.94 -23.18
CA ALA A 533 17.62 20.57 -23.38
C ALA A 533 16.08 20.46 -23.45
N MET A 534 15.36 21.19 -22.58
CA MET A 534 13.90 21.23 -22.58
C MET A 534 13.34 21.85 -23.87
N VAL A 535 13.92 22.97 -24.37
CA VAL A 535 13.49 23.60 -25.61
C VAL A 535 13.76 22.66 -26.79
N LEU A 536 14.93 22.01 -26.85
CA LEU A 536 15.22 21.00 -27.87
C LEU A 536 14.21 19.85 -27.81
N ALA A 537 13.90 19.32 -26.62
CA ALA A 537 12.88 18.28 -26.45
C ALA A 537 11.51 18.74 -26.97
N SER A 538 11.13 20.01 -26.75
CA SER A 538 9.85 20.54 -27.23
C SER A 538 9.80 20.63 -28.76
N LEU A 539 10.91 20.82 -29.42
CA LEU A 539 10.96 20.89 -30.90
C LEU A 539 10.91 19.49 -31.56
N LEU A 540 11.21 18.41 -30.84
CA LEU A 540 11.24 17.05 -31.40
C LEU A 540 9.86 16.54 -31.82
N PHE A 541 8.77 17.10 -31.31
CA PHE A 541 7.42 16.67 -31.69
C PHE A 541 7.10 16.88 -33.17
N TYR A 542 7.69 17.89 -33.81
CA TYR A 542 7.50 18.18 -35.24
C TYR A 542 8.25 17.19 -36.17
N PRO A 543 9.59 17.01 -36.06
CA PRO A 543 10.31 16.10 -36.97
C PRO A 543 9.93 14.61 -36.75
N LEU A 544 9.34 14.27 -35.62
CA LEU A 544 8.82 12.92 -35.36
C LEU A 544 7.37 12.75 -35.85
N GLY A 545 6.79 13.75 -36.52
CA GLY A 545 5.45 13.69 -37.07
C GLY A 545 4.32 13.58 -36.03
N VAL A 546 4.59 14.00 -34.78
CA VAL A 546 3.61 13.94 -33.68
C VAL A 546 2.69 15.16 -33.70
N LEU A 547 3.24 16.34 -34.01
CA LEU A 547 2.53 17.62 -34.08
C LEU A 547 3.00 18.44 -35.29
N GLY A 548 2.15 19.37 -35.76
CA GLY A 548 2.32 20.14 -36.95
C GLY A 548 3.09 21.46 -36.78
N VAL A 549 3.02 22.29 -37.86
CA VAL A 549 3.69 23.61 -37.94
C VAL A 549 3.14 24.60 -36.89
N PRO A 550 1.83 24.68 -36.61
CA PRO A 550 1.31 25.61 -35.59
C PRO A 550 1.95 25.40 -34.23
N TYR A 551 2.08 24.13 -33.79
CA TYR A 551 2.79 23.79 -32.58
C TYR A 551 4.26 24.18 -32.62
N LEU A 552 4.96 23.88 -33.72
CA LEU A 552 6.38 24.20 -33.89
C LEU A 552 6.65 25.71 -33.71
N VAL A 553 5.81 26.55 -34.31
CA VAL A 553 5.93 28.02 -34.17
C VAL A 553 5.74 28.45 -32.73
N ALA A 554 4.72 27.92 -32.06
CA ALA A 554 4.48 28.18 -30.63
C ALA A 554 5.66 27.73 -29.76
N ALA A 555 6.20 26.54 -29.99
CA ALA A 555 7.36 26.01 -29.27
C ALA A 555 8.62 26.87 -29.46
N MET A 556 8.87 27.33 -30.67
CA MET A 556 9.99 28.23 -30.96
C MET A 556 9.84 29.58 -30.25
N VAL A 557 8.68 30.23 -30.33
CA VAL A 557 8.44 31.54 -29.70
C VAL A 557 8.53 31.46 -28.19
N LEU A 558 7.84 30.49 -27.60
CA LEU A 558 7.85 30.28 -26.13
C LEU A 558 9.23 29.87 -25.63
N GLY A 559 9.93 28.98 -26.36
CA GLY A 559 11.27 28.53 -26.04
C GLY A 559 12.31 29.64 -26.16
N ALA A 560 12.29 30.44 -27.24
CA ALA A 560 13.18 31.58 -27.41
C ALA A 560 13.04 32.61 -26.26
N ARG A 561 11.81 32.92 -25.86
CA ARG A 561 11.55 33.81 -24.73
C ARG A 561 12.09 33.23 -23.43
N PHE A 562 11.94 31.91 -23.22
CA PHE A 562 12.44 31.27 -22.02
C PHE A 562 13.98 31.32 -21.96
N LEU A 563 14.64 30.97 -23.06
CA LEU A 563 16.09 31.03 -23.20
C LEU A 563 16.61 32.46 -22.97
N TRP A 564 15.92 33.46 -23.53
CA TRP A 564 16.28 34.87 -23.32
C TRP A 564 16.22 35.26 -21.83
N LEU A 565 15.14 34.89 -21.11
CA LEU A 565 14.99 35.16 -19.68
C LEU A 565 16.09 34.47 -18.87
N VAL A 566 16.41 33.22 -19.20
CA VAL A 566 17.45 32.45 -18.50
C VAL A 566 18.85 32.99 -18.83
N ALA A 567 19.12 33.40 -20.05
CA ALA A 567 20.37 34.04 -20.43
C ALA A 567 20.57 35.37 -19.67
N ARG A 568 19.49 36.16 -19.50
CA ARG A 568 19.53 37.36 -18.64
C ARG A 568 19.82 37.01 -17.20
N LEU A 569 19.15 35.96 -16.64
CA LEU A 569 19.41 35.49 -15.28
C LEU A 569 20.87 35.08 -15.08
N TYR A 570 21.47 34.44 -16.09
CA TYR A 570 22.88 34.05 -16.05
C TYR A 570 23.80 35.27 -15.99
N ARG A 571 23.53 36.34 -16.80
CA ARG A 571 24.35 37.55 -16.90
C ARG A 571 24.13 38.52 -15.73
N GLU A 572 22.87 38.83 -15.41
CA GLU A 572 22.50 39.90 -14.46
C GLU A 572 22.49 39.42 -13.00
N ARG A 573 22.46 38.11 -12.74
CA ARG A 573 22.56 37.47 -11.42
C ARG A 573 21.50 37.96 -10.40
N SER A 574 20.34 38.44 -10.88
CA SER A 574 19.30 39.08 -10.06
C SER A 574 18.33 38.05 -9.47
N GLU A 575 18.03 38.18 -8.18
CA GLU A 575 16.99 37.40 -7.47
C GLU A 575 15.60 37.65 -8.08
N GLN A 576 15.32 38.88 -8.51
CA GLN A 576 14.05 39.22 -9.17
C GLN A 576 13.90 38.51 -10.50
N LEU A 577 15.00 38.34 -11.26
CA LEU A 577 14.99 37.54 -12.49
C LEU A 577 14.78 36.06 -12.21
N ALA A 578 15.36 35.52 -11.13
CA ALA A 578 15.09 34.13 -10.72
C ALA A 578 13.58 33.92 -10.47
N LYS A 579 12.92 34.87 -9.78
CA LYS A 579 11.46 34.85 -9.60
C LYS A 579 10.70 34.93 -10.93
N ARG A 580 11.14 35.79 -11.88
CA ARG A 580 10.52 35.88 -13.22
C ARG A 580 10.68 34.59 -14.03
N VAL A 581 11.86 33.97 -13.99
CA VAL A 581 12.12 32.67 -14.63
C VAL A 581 11.22 31.61 -14.03
N PHE A 582 11.10 31.57 -12.70
CA PHE A 582 10.18 30.63 -12.02
C PHE A 582 8.73 30.82 -12.45
N LEU A 583 8.21 32.05 -12.49
CA LEU A 583 6.83 32.31 -12.93
C LEU A 583 6.62 32.00 -14.41
N TYR A 584 7.58 32.40 -15.27
CA TYR A 584 7.48 32.13 -16.71
C TYR A 584 7.55 30.65 -17.03
N SER A 585 8.31 29.85 -16.27
CA SER A 585 8.38 28.40 -16.47
C SER A 585 7.01 27.72 -16.35
N MET A 586 6.13 28.18 -15.45
CA MET A 586 4.75 27.68 -15.35
C MET A 586 3.90 28.09 -16.53
N GLN A 587 4.01 29.37 -16.97
CA GLN A 587 3.33 29.87 -18.17
C GLN A 587 3.78 29.11 -19.42
N TYR A 588 5.09 28.90 -19.56
CA TYR A 588 5.68 28.14 -20.67
C TYR A 588 5.06 26.74 -20.78
N LEU A 589 5.06 25.98 -19.68
CA LEU A 589 4.52 24.62 -19.71
C LEU A 589 3.03 24.61 -20.05
N GLY A 590 2.23 25.47 -19.42
CA GLY A 590 0.79 25.57 -19.69
C GLY A 590 0.46 25.96 -21.13
N LEU A 591 1.12 26.99 -21.66
CA LEU A 591 0.92 27.45 -23.03
C LEU A 591 1.42 26.44 -24.08
N LEU A 592 2.52 25.73 -23.79
CA LEU A 592 3.05 24.71 -24.68
C LEU A 592 2.10 23.51 -24.78
N PHE A 593 1.56 23.03 -23.66
CA PHE A 593 0.56 21.96 -23.66
C PHE A 593 -0.76 22.42 -24.31
N ALA A 594 -1.15 23.66 -24.13
CA ALA A 594 -2.31 24.23 -24.84
C ALA A 594 -2.07 24.26 -26.38
N ALA A 595 -0.86 24.64 -26.80
CA ALA A 595 -0.49 24.61 -28.23
C ALA A 595 -0.51 23.17 -28.79
N MET A 596 -0.05 22.15 -28.00
CA MET A 596 -0.17 20.74 -28.40
C MET A 596 -1.62 20.33 -28.64
N VAL A 597 -2.52 20.76 -27.75
CA VAL A 597 -3.95 20.45 -27.88
C VAL A 597 -4.55 21.13 -29.11
N VAL A 598 -4.27 22.41 -29.28
CA VAL A 598 -4.78 23.15 -30.48
C VAL A 598 -4.31 22.51 -31.76
N ASP A 599 -3.03 22.15 -31.85
CA ASP A 599 -2.45 21.51 -33.05
C ASP A 599 -3.11 20.14 -33.31
N ALA A 600 -3.25 19.30 -32.27
CA ALA A 600 -3.78 17.94 -32.41
C ALA A 600 -5.30 17.86 -32.62
N VAL A 601 -6.06 18.91 -32.23
CA VAL A 601 -7.54 18.87 -32.26
C VAL A 601 -8.08 19.69 -33.44
N VAL A 602 -7.37 20.76 -33.85
CA VAL A 602 -7.85 21.69 -34.88
C VAL A 602 -7.22 21.42 -36.24
N PHE A 603 -5.98 20.95 -36.27
CA PHE A 603 -5.19 20.69 -37.47
C PHE A 603 -4.87 19.22 -37.65
#